data_875c1f2a6af8e36c52e0442a16bb0810
#
_entry.id   875c1f2a6af8e36c52e0442a16bb0810
#
_cell.length_a   1.000
_cell.length_b   1.000
_cell.length_c   1.000
_cell.angle_alpha   90.00
_cell.angle_beta   90.00
_cell.angle_gamma   90.00
#
_symmetry.space_group_name_H-M   'P 1'
#
loop_
_entity.id
_entity.type
_entity.pdbx_description
1 polymer ?
#
loop_
_entity_poly.entity_id
_entity_poly.type
_entity_poly.pdbx_seq_one_letter_code
_entity_poly.pdbx_strand_id
1 'polypeptide(L)'
;MDKTIEMNANPLVEFLRKPSKCFTKADIIAFIREKGIRMIDFMYPAEDGRIKTLNFMINDYAYLETILTDGERVDGSSLFPSFIEAESSDLYVIPRFRTAFVSPFSEIPTLCMLCSFFDKNGEPFECSPERTLHRAAAAFEESTGMTFEAMGELEYYVIADDNGMFPAVDQRGYHESGPFAKFNEFRKQCMAYIAQTGGQIKYGHSEVGNFTQDGKVYEQNEIEFLPNPVETAADQLVLAKWVIRNLAQMNGLDVTFAPKITVGKAGSGLHIHMRMMKDGKNCMIKDHKLSEEARRAIAGMMILAPSITAFGNKTSVSYFRLVPHQEAPTNVCWGDCNRSVLVRVPLGWTSGRDMSVQVNTLEAEANNDTTLKQTVEMRSPDASADIYQLMAGLCVACRYGLEMEKEEALQIATDKYVGIDEAKKGLSKFEQLPDSCVASVKWLEKQRGLYEDKGVFSARMIDGIIRALNKQDDSNLRESAEKDSKLMQKLVESSFYCG
;
A
#
# COMPACT_ATOMS: atom_id res chain seq x y z
N MET A 1 5.68 20.71 -23.66
CA MET A 1 6.41 20.10 -22.52
C MET A 1 5.47 19.04 -21.95
N ASP A 2 5.97 17.89 -21.55
CA ASP A 2 5.14 16.86 -20.94
C ASP A 2 4.61 17.38 -19.58
N LYS A 3 3.29 17.44 -19.43
CA LYS A 3 2.63 17.97 -18.22
C LYS A 3 2.97 17.19 -16.97
N THR A 4 3.47 15.95 -17.09
CA THR A 4 3.89 15.12 -15.95
C THR A 4 5.27 15.50 -15.39
N ILE A 5 6.01 16.33 -16.11
CA ILE A 5 7.34 16.83 -15.71
C ILE A 5 7.23 18.22 -15.07
N GLU A 6 6.31 19.03 -15.58
CA GLU A 6 6.11 20.39 -15.10
C GLU A 6 5.61 20.37 -13.64
N MET A 7 6.29 21.14 -12.77
CA MET A 7 6.01 21.18 -11.32
C MET A 7 6.22 19.86 -10.57
N ASN A 8 6.95 18.91 -11.14
CA ASN A 8 7.25 17.63 -10.45
C ASN A 8 8.19 17.89 -9.25
N ALA A 9 7.85 17.34 -8.08
CA ALA A 9 8.60 17.57 -6.86
C ALA A 9 9.94 16.81 -6.78
N ASN A 10 10.14 15.76 -7.60
CA ASN A 10 11.40 15.01 -7.60
C ASN A 10 12.51 15.79 -8.34
N PRO A 11 13.62 16.17 -7.65
CA PRO A 11 14.70 16.95 -8.26
C PRO A 11 15.35 16.32 -9.48
N LEU A 12 15.34 14.97 -9.59
CA LEU A 12 15.88 14.31 -10.77
C LEU A 12 14.96 14.50 -11.99
N VAL A 13 13.65 14.40 -11.81
CA VAL A 13 12.67 14.62 -12.89
C VAL A 13 12.79 16.07 -13.40
N GLU A 14 12.91 17.01 -12.49
CA GLU A 14 13.09 18.42 -12.82
C GLU A 14 14.38 18.68 -13.60
N PHE A 15 15.51 18.13 -13.12
CA PHE A 15 16.82 18.30 -13.76
C PHE A 15 16.91 17.61 -15.12
N LEU A 16 16.48 16.34 -15.21
CA LEU A 16 16.60 15.53 -16.42
C LEU A 16 15.53 15.85 -17.48
N ARG A 17 14.48 16.58 -17.10
CA ARG A 17 13.35 16.90 -17.98
C ARG A 17 12.70 15.67 -18.62
N LYS A 18 12.66 14.54 -17.90
CA LYS A 18 12.02 13.30 -18.33
C LYS A 18 11.40 12.53 -17.15
N PRO A 19 10.35 11.73 -17.39
CA PRO A 19 9.72 10.96 -16.33
C PRO A 19 10.67 9.89 -15.76
N SER A 20 10.53 9.59 -14.48
CA SER A 20 11.42 8.66 -13.74
C SER A 20 11.51 7.26 -14.38
N LYS A 21 10.42 6.76 -14.98
CA LYS A 21 10.42 5.48 -15.71
C LYS A 21 11.42 5.39 -16.86
N CYS A 22 11.95 6.55 -17.33
CA CYS A 22 12.91 6.67 -18.40
C CYS A 22 14.34 6.90 -17.91
N PHE A 23 14.61 6.85 -16.61
CA PHE A 23 15.95 7.06 -16.07
C PHE A 23 16.89 5.92 -16.44
N THR A 24 18.10 6.29 -16.85
CA THR A 24 19.19 5.37 -17.21
C THR A 24 20.38 5.56 -16.28
N LYS A 25 21.33 4.63 -16.27
CA LYS A 25 22.58 4.77 -15.52
C LYS A 25 23.32 6.08 -15.86
N ALA A 26 23.34 6.45 -17.14
CA ALA A 26 23.97 7.69 -17.59
C ALA A 26 23.31 8.93 -16.98
N ASP A 27 21.99 8.92 -16.84
CA ASP A 27 21.24 10.03 -16.20
C ASP A 27 21.58 10.14 -14.71
N ILE A 28 21.63 9.00 -14.02
CA ILE A 28 22.00 8.94 -12.61
C ILE A 28 23.39 9.53 -12.40
N ILE A 29 24.39 9.10 -13.22
CA ILE A 29 25.75 9.62 -13.15
C ILE A 29 25.80 11.12 -13.48
N ALA A 30 25.07 11.57 -14.49
CA ALA A 30 24.99 13.01 -14.83
C ALA A 30 24.44 13.84 -13.68
N PHE A 31 23.35 13.37 -13.04
CA PHE A 31 22.77 14.04 -11.87
C PHE A 31 23.75 14.10 -10.69
N ILE A 32 24.39 12.97 -10.37
CA ILE A 32 25.39 12.86 -9.28
C ILE A 32 26.49 13.91 -9.45
N ARG A 33 27.03 14.01 -10.65
CA ARG A 33 28.12 14.98 -10.96
C ARG A 33 27.67 16.41 -10.86
N GLU A 34 26.53 16.74 -11.45
CA GLU A 34 26.01 18.12 -11.49
C GLU A 34 25.56 18.61 -10.11
N LYS A 35 24.94 17.75 -9.31
CA LYS A 35 24.41 18.12 -8.00
C LYS A 35 25.37 17.84 -6.83
N GLY A 36 26.58 17.36 -7.12
CA GLY A 36 27.59 17.11 -6.08
C GLY A 36 27.19 16.05 -5.07
N ILE A 37 26.46 15.04 -5.52
CA ILE A 37 26.10 13.90 -4.66
C ILE A 37 27.37 13.18 -4.22
N ARG A 38 27.44 12.86 -2.92
CA ARG A 38 28.62 12.26 -2.28
C ARG A 38 28.40 10.81 -1.89
N MET A 39 27.15 10.41 -1.64
CA MET A 39 26.79 9.05 -1.21
C MET A 39 25.65 8.49 -2.05
N ILE A 40 25.58 7.16 -2.10
CA ILE A 40 24.45 6.42 -2.65
C ILE A 40 23.92 5.50 -1.57
N ASP A 41 22.60 5.47 -1.42
CA ASP A 41 21.91 4.50 -0.58
C ASP A 41 21.15 3.51 -1.46
N PHE A 42 21.49 2.22 -1.35
CA PHE A 42 20.67 1.13 -1.84
C PHE A 42 19.66 0.76 -0.77
N MET A 43 18.40 0.87 -1.14
CA MET A 43 17.27 0.67 -0.23
C MET A 43 16.44 -0.54 -0.68
N TYR A 44 16.01 -1.35 0.27
CA TYR A 44 15.17 -2.52 -0.04
C TYR A 44 14.32 -2.91 1.16
N PRO A 45 13.05 -3.29 0.97
CA PRO A 45 12.22 -3.82 2.05
C PRO A 45 12.68 -5.24 2.40
N ALA A 46 12.75 -5.53 3.71
CA ALA A 46 12.95 -6.88 4.23
C ALA A 46 11.59 -7.54 4.54
N GLU A 47 11.61 -8.78 5.01
CA GLU A 47 10.40 -9.55 5.35
C GLU A 47 9.51 -8.86 6.41
N ASP A 48 10.11 -8.04 7.28
CA ASP A 48 9.41 -7.24 8.28
C ASP A 48 8.69 -6.00 7.72
N GLY A 49 8.77 -5.77 6.40
CA GLY A 49 8.19 -4.63 5.69
C GLY A 49 8.97 -3.33 5.85
N ARG A 50 10.03 -3.29 6.67
CA ARG A 50 10.85 -2.10 6.87
C ARG A 50 11.96 -2.01 5.83
N ILE A 51 12.25 -0.79 5.39
CA ILE A 51 13.38 -0.52 4.49
C ILE A 51 14.70 -0.72 5.25
N LYS A 52 15.58 -1.50 4.65
CA LYS A 52 17.01 -1.62 5.00
C LYS A 52 17.84 -0.85 3.99
N THR A 53 19.05 -0.44 4.38
CA THR A 53 19.92 0.38 3.53
C THR A 53 21.37 -0.11 3.57
N LEU A 54 22.02 0.01 2.41
CA LEU A 54 23.50 0.01 2.28
C LEU A 54 23.95 1.40 1.83
N ASN A 55 24.91 1.96 2.52
CA ASN A 55 25.42 3.29 2.26
C ASN A 55 26.78 3.20 1.55
N PHE A 56 26.91 3.80 0.38
CA PHE A 56 28.13 3.83 -0.41
C PHE A 56 28.71 5.24 -0.48
N MET A 57 29.97 5.40 -0.08
CA MET A 57 30.72 6.61 -0.40
C MET A 57 31.20 6.53 -1.86
N ILE A 58 30.94 7.57 -2.64
CA ILE A 58 31.46 7.67 -4.00
C ILE A 58 32.96 8.01 -3.94
N ASN A 59 33.82 6.99 -4.05
CA ASN A 59 35.26 7.14 -3.97
C ASN A 59 35.86 7.76 -5.26
N ASP A 60 35.38 7.26 -6.40
CA ASP A 60 35.74 7.71 -7.73
C ASP A 60 34.70 7.29 -8.78
N TYR A 61 34.94 7.67 -10.04
CA TYR A 61 34.03 7.36 -11.13
C TYR A 61 33.95 5.85 -11.46
N ALA A 62 35.06 5.14 -11.42
CA ALA A 62 35.10 3.72 -11.74
C ALA A 62 34.33 2.90 -10.70
N TYR A 63 34.50 3.23 -9.41
CA TYR A 63 33.74 2.60 -8.33
C TYR A 63 32.25 2.90 -8.44
N LEU A 64 31.88 4.16 -8.76
CA LEU A 64 30.49 4.53 -9.00
C LEU A 64 29.86 3.69 -10.13
N GLU A 65 30.54 3.54 -11.25
CA GLU A 65 30.05 2.69 -12.35
C GLU A 65 29.88 1.23 -11.93
N THR A 66 30.81 0.71 -11.14
CA THR A 66 30.75 -0.67 -10.63
C THR A 66 29.52 -0.89 -9.78
N ILE A 67 29.29 -0.09 -8.74
CA ILE A 67 28.14 -0.28 -7.84
C ILE A 67 26.79 -0.08 -8.55
N LEU A 68 26.72 0.83 -9.53
CA LEU A 68 25.50 1.02 -10.32
C LEU A 68 25.25 -0.10 -11.35
N THR A 69 26.25 -0.87 -11.71
CA THR A 69 26.14 -1.95 -12.70
C THR A 69 25.99 -3.31 -12.03
N ASP A 70 26.86 -3.60 -11.08
CA ASP A 70 27.01 -4.94 -10.49
C ASP A 70 26.21 -5.07 -9.18
N GLY A 71 25.80 -3.93 -8.60
CA GLY A 71 25.14 -3.91 -7.31
C GLY A 71 26.05 -4.29 -6.15
N GLU A 72 25.48 -4.91 -5.13
CA GLU A 72 26.23 -5.39 -3.97
C GLU A 72 25.61 -6.68 -3.40
N ARG A 73 26.44 -7.44 -2.71
CA ARG A 73 26.04 -8.68 -2.04
C ARG A 73 25.48 -8.37 -0.64
N VAL A 74 24.41 -9.08 -0.26
CA VAL A 74 23.77 -9.00 1.05
C VAL A 74 23.44 -10.39 1.60
N ASP A 75 23.35 -10.50 2.91
CA ASP A 75 22.87 -11.73 3.56
C ASP A 75 21.35 -11.83 3.50
N GLY A 76 20.86 -12.66 2.58
CA GLY A 76 19.43 -12.90 2.39
C GLY A 76 18.74 -13.59 3.59
N SER A 77 19.46 -14.41 4.39
CA SER A 77 18.89 -15.08 5.56
C SER A 77 18.51 -14.09 6.66
N SER A 78 19.27 -13.00 6.79
CA SER A 78 18.94 -11.90 7.71
C SER A 78 17.79 -11.02 7.20
N LEU A 79 17.58 -10.96 5.90
CA LEU A 79 16.51 -10.16 5.29
C LEU A 79 15.19 -10.93 5.16
N PHE A 80 15.27 -12.23 4.87
CA PHE A 80 14.13 -13.09 4.57
C PHE A 80 14.21 -14.43 5.33
N PRO A 81 14.18 -14.41 6.66
CA PRO A 81 14.39 -15.61 7.49
C PRO A 81 13.32 -16.69 7.31
N SER A 82 12.13 -16.35 6.81
CA SER A 82 11.08 -17.33 6.50
C SER A 82 11.24 -17.97 5.13
N PHE A 83 12.08 -17.41 4.25
CA PHE A 83 12.25 -17.88 2.86
C PHE A 83 13.64 -18.44 2.57
N ILE A 84 14.68 -18.07 3.35
CA ILE A 84 16.09 -18.39 3.07
C ILE A 84 16.70 -19.10 4.27
N GLU A 85 17.34 -20.24 4.01
CA GLU A 85 18.14 -20.97 4.99
C GLU A 85 19.58 -20.43 5.02
N ALA A 86 20.22 -20.51 6.19
CA ALA A 86 21.54 -19.88 6.42
C ALA A 86 22.67 -20.42 5.54
N GLU A 87 22.55 -21.68 5.06
CA GLU A 87 23.61 -22.34 4.29
C GLU A 87 23.78 -21.84 2.85
N SER A 88 22.81 -21.07 2.32
CA SER A 88 22.86 -20.52 0.96
C SER A 88 22.16 -19.16 0.90
N SER A 89 22.69 -18.19 1.67
CA SER A 89 21.99 -16.97 2.00
C SER A 89 22.36 -15.76 1.15
N ASP A 90 23.46 -15.79 0.40
CA ASP A 90 23.93 -14.64 -0.36
C ASP A 90 22.98 -14.27 -1.51
N LEU A 91 22.57 -13.01 -1.52
CA LEU A 91 21.81 -12.38 -2.60
C LEU A 91 22.56 -11.16 -3.12
N TYR A 92 22.28 -10.76 -4.36
CA TYR A 92 22.68 -9.46 -4.90
C TYR A 92 21.51 -8.49 -4.84
N VAL A 93 21.79 -7.21 -4.57
CA VAL A 93 20.85 -6.09 -4.68
C VAL A 93 21.27 -5.16 -5.80
N ILE A 94 20.40 -4.96 -6.78
CA ILE A 94 20.65 -4.14 -7.97
C ILE A 94 19.71 -2.94 -7.96
N PRO A 95 20.24 -1.69 -8.07
CA PRO A 95 19.43 -0.48 -7.98
C PRO A 95 18.48 -0.32 -9.17
N ARG A 96 17.24 0.08 -8.89
CA ARG A 96 16.22 0.40 -9.88
C ARG A 96 16.24 1.92 -10.15
N PHE A 97 16.88 2.37 -11.21
CA PHE A 97 17.09 3.80 -11.50
C PHE A 97 15.80 4.61 -11.53
N ARG A 98 14.68 4.02 -11.95
CA ARG A 98 13.38 4.67 -11.98
C ARG A 98 12.88 5.13 -10.60
N THR A 99 13.46 4.61 -9.52
CA THR A 99 13.10 4.93 -8.13
C THR A 99 14.03 5.95 -7.49
N ALA A 100 14.96 6.54 -8.24
CA ALA A 100 15.97 7.43 -7.70
C ALA A 100 15.39 8.74 -7.16
N PHE A 101 15.84 9.12 -5.96
CA PHE A 101 15.51 10.38 -5.31
C PHE A 101 16.66 10.86 -4.42
N VAL A 102 16.71 12.17 -4.15
CA VAL A 102 17.65 12.73 -3.17
C VAL A 102 17.10 12.54 -1.78
N SER A 103 17.91 12.02 -0.85
CA SER A 103 17.50 11.84 0.55
C SER A 103 17.11 13.17 1.19
N PRO A 104 15.88 13.32 1.71
CA PRO A 104 15.50 14.55 2.43
C PRO A 104 15.99 14.57 3.88
N PHE A 105 16.64 13.50 4.36
CA PHE A 105 17.02 13.30 5.75
C PHE A 105 18.54 13.28 5.99
N SER A 106 19.35 13.25 4.93
CA SER A 106 20.81 13.19 5.04
C SER A 106 21.42 14.57 4.95
N GLU A 107 22.31 14.94 5.89
CA GLU A 107 23.15 16.13 5.79
C GLU A 107 24.19 16.02 4.67
N ILE A 108 24.63 14.80 4.38
CA ILE A 108 25.51 14.52 3.23
C ILE A 108 24.64 14.36 2.00
N PRO A 109 24.93 15.06 0.87
CA PRO A 109 24.16 14.87 -0.36
C PRO A 109 24.16 13.40 -0.81
N THR A 110 23.03 12.74 -0.63
CA THR A 110 22.85 11.28 -0.83
C THR A 110 21.77 11.02 -1.86
N LEU A 111 22.05 10.15 -2.82
CA LEU A 111 21.07 9.64 -3.77
C LEU A 111 20.60 8.26 -3.34
N CYS A 112 19.29 8.09 -3.16
CA CYS A 112 18.65 6.85 -2.76
C CYS A 112 18.00 6.16 -3.95
N MET A 113 18.03 4.82 -3.97
CA MET A 113 17.33 4.01 -4.96
C MET A 113 16.82 2.72 -4.31
N LEU A 114 15.58 2.34 -4.62
CA LEU A 114 15.09 1.00 -4.29
C LEU A 114 15.80 -0.04 -5.18
N CYS A 115 16.06 -1.23 -4.61
CA CYS A 115 16.75 -2.31 -5.29
C CYS A 115 15.85 -3.51 -5.54
N SER A 116 16.24 -4.33 -6.51
CA SER A 116 15.73 -5.69 -6.74
C SER A 116 16.74 -6.73 -6.32
N PHE A 117 16.26 -7.93 -5.94
CA PHE A 117 17.09 -9.01 -5.45
C PHE A 117 17.37 -10.06 -6.55
N PHE A 118 18.60 -10.53 -6.59
CA PHE A 118 19.06 -11.57 -7.50
C PHE A 118 19.79 -12.67 -6.71
N ASP A 119 19.73 -13.89 -7.21
CA ASP A 119 20.45 -15.03 -6.65
C ASP A 119 21.91 -15.09 -7.12
N LYS A 120 22.65 -16.07 -6.63
CA LYS A 120 24.05 -16.32 -6.99
C LYS A 120 24.30 -16.62 -8.48
N ASN A 121 23.28 -16.97 -9.23
CA ASN A 121 23.34 -17.25 -10.67
C ASN A 121 23.02 -16.02 -11.52
N GLY A 122 22.66 -14.90 -10.89
CA GLY A 122 22.21 -13.69 -11.57
C GLY A 122 20.74 -13.75 -12.01
N GLU A 123 19.98 -14.73 -11.50
CA GLU A 123 18.53 -14.82 -11.76
C GLU A 123 17.76 -14.04 -10.68
N PRO A 124 16.63 -13.40 -11.04
CA PRO A 124 15.78 -12.73 -10.06
C PRO A 124 15.40 -13.67 -8.92
N PHE A 125 15.61 -13.25 -7.68
CA PHE A 125 15.27 -14.07 -6.52
C PHE A 125 13.77 -14.40 -6.49
N GLU A 126 13.43 -15.69 -6.49
CA GLU A 126 12.05 -16.16 -6.66
C GLU A 126 11.07 -15.68 -5.59
N CYS A 127 11.56 -15.49 -4.34
CA CYS A 127 10.77 -15.01 -3.21
C CYS A 127 10.88 -13.48 -3.01
N SER A 128 11.43 -12.76 -3.97
CA SER A 128 11.50 -11.30 -3.92
C SER A 128 10.10 -10.69 -4.04
N PRO A 129 9.63 -9.88 -3.05
CA PRO A 129 8.27 -9.35 -3.07
C PRO A 129 7.98 -8.48 -4.29
N GLU A 130 8.92 -7.56 -4.64
CA GLU A 130 8.76 -6.68 -5.80
C GLU A 130 8.77 -7.47 -7.12
N ARG A 131 9.54 -8.56 -7.20
CA ARG A 131 9.54 -9.42 -8.39
C ARG A 131 8.25 -10.23 -8.52
N THR A 132 7.67 -10.63 -7.39
CA THR A 132 6.37 -11.29 -7.36
C THR A 132 5.29 -10.36 -7.89
N LEU A 133 5.29 -9.09 -7.48
CA LEU A 133 4.38 -8.08 -8.02
C LEU A 133 4.59 -7.85 -9.53
N HIS A 134 5.84 -7.79 -9.97
CA HIS A 134 6.16 -7.70 -11.41
C HIS A 134 5.56 -8.86 -12.21
N ARG A 135 5.73 -10.11 -11.73
CA ARG A 135 5.13 -11.30 -12.36
C ARG A 135 3.60 -11.22 -12.38
N ALA A 136 2.99 -10.75 -11.28
CA ALA A 136 1.54 -10.59 -11.19
C ALA A 136 1.02 -9.56 -12.21
N ALA A 137 1.68 -8.41 -12.33
CA ALA A 137 1.33 -7.36 -13.29
C ALA A 137 1.50 -7.85 -14.74
N ALA A 138 2.61 -8.53 -15.04
CA ALA A 138 2.86 -9.09 -16.37
C ALA A 138 1.83 -10.17 -16.74
N ALA A 139 1.53 -11.10 -15.83
CA ALA A 139 0.51 -12.14 -16.06
C ALA A 139 -0.89 -11.53 -16.23
N PHE A 140 -1.20 -10.44 -15.51
CA PHE A 140 -2.45 -9.71 -15.68
C PHE A 140 -2.55 -9.09 -17.09
N GLU A 141 -1.50 -8.39 -17.51
CA GLU A 141 -1.46 -7.74 -18.85
C GLU A 141 -1.50 -8.77 -19.97
N GLU A 142 -0.75 -9.88 -19.84
CA GLU A 142 -0.76 -10.98 -20.83
C GLU A 142 -2.15 -11.60 -20.99
N SER A 143 -2.87 -11.82 -19.89
CA SER A 143 -4.19 -12.46 -19.90
C SER A 143 -5.30 -11.55 -20.39
N THR A 144 -5.21 -10.26 -20.10
CA THR A 144 -6.35 -9.33 -20.25
C THR A 144 -6.13 -8.27 -21.32
N GLY A 145 -4.89 -8.02 -21.71
CA GLY A 145 -4.49 -6.90 -22.56
C GLY A 145 -4.72 -5.54 -21.89
N MET A 146 -4.83 -5.50 -20.56
CA MET A 146 -4.99 -4.29 -19.75
C MET A 146 -3.84 -4.12 -18.79
N THR A 147 -3.50 -2.87 -18.46
CA THR A 147 -2.55 -2.54 -17.38
C THR A 147 -3.29 -2.42 -16.07
N PHE A 148 -2.73 -2.98 -15.00
CA PHE A 148 -3.26 -2.87 -13.64
C PHE A 148 -2.65 -1.66 -12.93
N GLU A 149 -3.49 -0.75 -12.50
CA GLU A 149 -3.10 0.42 -11.70
C GLU A 149 -3.73 0.37 -10.31
N ALA A 150 -2.99 0.86 -9.34
CA ALA A 150 -3.43 0.93 -7.94
C ALA A 150 -3.03 2.24 -7.27
N MET A 151 -3.68 2.52 -6.17
CA MET A 151 -3.28 3.54 -5.19
C MET A 151 -3.66 3.08 -3.79
N GLY A 152 -2.98 3.62 -2.76
CA GLY A 152 -3.30 3.35 -1.37
C GLY A 152 -3.85 4.58 -0.65
N GLU A 153 -4.68 4.32 0.35
CA GLU A 153 -5.03 5.23 1.43
C GLU A 153 -4.25 4.74 2.65
N LEU A 154 -3.21 5.47 3.04
CA LEU A 154 -2.30 5.06 4.12
C LEU A 154 -2.68 5.78 5.41
N GLU A 155 -3.28 5.06 6.35
CA GLU A 155 -3.64 5.57 7.66
C GLU A 155 -2.53 5.28 8.69
N TYR A 156 -2.32 6.23 9.60
CA TYR A 156 -1.35 6.11 10.70
C TYR A 156 -1.70 7.02 11.86
N TYR A 157 -1.30 6.64 13.08
CA TYR A 157 -1.38 7.51 14.25
C TYR A 157 -0.09 8.27 14.48
N VAL A 158 -0.24 9.55 14.83
CA VAL A 158 0.82 10.39 15.39
C VAL A 158 0.54 10.58 16.87
N ILE A 159 1.58 10.44 17.70
CA ILE A 159 1.46 10.42 19.15
C ILE A 159 2.49 11.39 19.75
N ALA A 160 2.03 12.25 20.65
CA ALA A 160 2.90 13.17 21.41
C ALA A 160 2.30 13.46 22.78
N ASP A 161 3.06 14.15 23.63
CA ASP A 161 2.55 14.62 24.90
C ASP A 161 1.44 15.66 24.71
N ASP A 162 0.36 15.55 25.51
CA ASP A 162 -0.75 16.48 25.45
C ASP A 162 -0.42 17.77 26.20
N ASN A 163 -0.53 18.90 25.52
CA ASN A 163 -0.37 20.23 26.12
C ASN A 163 -1.68 20.84 26.66
N GLY A 164 -2.79 20.11 26.58
CA GLY A 164 -4.12 20.53 27.02
C GLY A 164 -4.77 21.65 26.22
N MET A 165 -4.13 22.15 25.15
CA MET A 165 -4.68 23.23 24.29
C MET A 165 -5.49 22.63 23.15
N PHE A 166 -6.64 23.27 22.83
CA PHE A 166 -7.54 22.82 21.76
C PHE A 166 -7.82 21.32 21.83
N PRO A 167 -8.50 20.86 22.93
CA PRO A 167 -8.65 19.42 23.19
C PRO A 167 -9.41 18.73 22.06
N ALA A 168 -8.95 17.53 21.72
CA ALA A 168 -9.61 16.67 20.76
C ALA A 168 -11.01 16.24 21.26
N VAL A 169 -11.97 16.17 20.34
CA VAL A 169 -13.23 15.46 20.60
C VAL A 169 -13.02 13.99 20.21
N ASP A 170 -13.24 13.09 21.17
CA ASP A 170 -13.00 11.66 21.00
C ASP A 170 -13.68 11.10 19.75
N GLN A 171 -12.89 10.49 18.86
CA GLN A 171 -13.32 9.86 17.61
C GLN A 171 -14.08 10.81 16.66
N ARG A 172 -13.67 12.10 16.63
CA ARG A 172 -14.25 13.12 15.73
C ARG A 172 -13.17 13.96 15.02
N GLY A 173 -12.03 13.34 14.68
CA GLY A 173 -10.93 14.01 14.00
C GLY A 173 -11.11 14.20 12.49
N TYR A 174 -12.13 13.58 11.88
CA TYR A 174 -12.26 13.55 10.42
C TYR A 174 -12.30 14.94 9.79
N HIS A 175 -11.30 15.22 8.94
CA HIS A 175 -11.06 16.49 8.25
C HIS A 175 -10.87 17.71 9.17
N GLU A 176 -10.58 17.48 10.45
CA GLU A 176 -10.22 18.61 11.33
C GLU A 176 -9.00 19.36 10.78
N SER A 177 -9.02 20.68 10.96
CA SER A 177 -7.92 21.56 10.61
C SER A 177 -7.26 22.14 11.86
N GLY A 178 -6.11 22.80 11.70
CA GLY A 178 -5.51 23.52 12.82
C GLY A 178 -6.41 24.62 13.35
N PRO A 179 -6.47 24.87 14.67
CA PRO A 179 -5.58 24.32 15.69
C PRO A 179 -6.06 22.97 16.32
N PHE A 180 -7.21 22.44 15.94
CA PHE A 180 -7.74 21.19 16.50
C PHE A 180 -7.04 19.96 15.94
N ALA A 181 -6.61 19.96 14.67
CA ALA A 181 -5.67 18.99 14.11
C ALA A 181 -4.24 19.40 14.48
N LYS A 182 -3.66 18.75 15.49
CA LYS A 182 -2.36 19.14 16.08
C LYS A 182 -1.18 18.82 15.18
N PHE A 183 -1.28 17.77 14.35
CA PHE A 183 -0.20 17.31 13.47
C PHE A 183 -0.41 17.67 12.00
N ASN A 184 -1.23 18.68 11.71
CA ASN A 184 -1.49 19.13 10.35
C ASN A 184 -0.20 19.54 9.60
N GLU A 185 0.71 20.27 10.23
CA GLU A 185 1.97 20.68 9.61
C GLU A 185 2.94 19.50 9.42
N PHE A 186 2.99 18.57 10.38
CA PHE A 186 3.74 17.31 10.24
C PHE A 186 3.23 16.51 9.03
N ARG A 187 1.90 16.34 8.88
CA ARG A 187 1.32 15.65 7.71
C ARG A 187 1.69 16.33 6.40
N LYS A 188 1.62 17.68 6.33
CA LYS A 188 2.02 18.43 5.13
C LYS A 188 3.49 18.23 4.79
N GLN A 189 4.37 18.21 5.78
CA GLN A 189 5.79 17.93 5.57
C GLN A 189 6.00 16.50 5.09
N CYS A 190 5.28 15.50 5.65
CA CYS A 190 5.30 14.13 5.15
C CYS A 190 4.92 14.09 3.66
N MET A 191 3.81 14.73 3.27
CA MET A 191 3.37 14.79 1.89
C MET A 191 4.41 15.42 0.96
N ALA A 192 5.03 16.54 1.38
CA ALA A 192 6.06 17.20 0.59
C ALA A 192 7.30 16.30 0.39
N TYR A 193 7.75 15.62 1.44
CA TYR A 193 8.91 14.73 1.34
C TYR A 193 8.59 13.45 0.55
N ILE A 194 7.40 12.89 0.70
CA ILE A 194 6.94 11.77 -0.13
C ILE A 194 6.91 12.19 -1.61
N ALA A 195 6.43 13.39 -1.93
CA ALA A 195 6.43 13.89 -3.29
C ALA A 195 7.87 14.06 -3.85
N GLN A 196 8.83 14.50 -3.03
CA GLN A 196 10.25 14.58 -3.41
C GLN A 196 10.86 13.20 -3.69
N THR A 197 10.40 12.14 -3.04
CA THR A 197 10.84 10.77 -3.36
C THR A 197 10.18 10.19 -4.62
N GLY A 198 9.32 10.96 -5.29
CA GLY A 198 8.60 10.55 -6.49
C GLY A 198 7.17 10.09 -6.23
N GLY A 199 6.68 10.15 -4.99
CA GLY A 199 5.31 9.83 -4.63
C GLY A 199 4.30 10.80 -5.23
N GLN A 200 3.25 10.27 -5.85
CA GLN A 200 2.18 11.07 -6.42
C GLN A 200 1.01 11.15 -5.44
N ILE A 201 1.00 12.21 -4.66
CA ILE A 201 0.00 12.45 -3.61
C ILE A 201 -1.28 13.02 -4.21
N LYS A 202 -2.42 12.49 -3.78
CA LYS A 202 -3.74 13.03 -4.10
C LYS A 202 -4.13 14.10 -3.09
N TYR A 203 -4.18 13.75 -1.82
CA TYR A 203 -4.38 14.65 -0.67
C TYR A 203 -4.03 13.93 0.65
N GLY A 204 -4.09 14.67 1.76
CA GLY A 204 -3.99 14.12 3.12
C GLY A 204 -4.86 14.90 4.08
N HIS A 205 -5.41 14.21 5.07
CA HIS A 205 -6.29 14.78 6.10
C HIS A 205 -6.12 14.06 7.44
N SER A 206 -6.67 14.63 8.52
CA SER A 206 -6.87 13.90 9.77
C SER A 206 -8.06 12.97 9.65
N GLU A 207 -7.91 11.77 10.21
CA GLU A 207 -8.94 10.73 10.21
C GLU A 207 -9.75 10.74 11.52
N VAL A 208 -10.76 9.84 11.61
CA VAL A 208 -11.70 9.75 12.74
C VAL A 208 -10.99 9.58 14.08
N GLY A 209 -9.91 8.81 14.13
CA GLY A 209 -9.19 8.46 15.34
C GLY A 209 -8.47 9.63 15.97
N ASN A 210 -9.12 10.28 16.93
CA ASN A 210 -8.56 11.39 17.71
C ASN A 210 -8.99 11.23 19.16
N PHE A 211 -8.03 11.11 20.08
CA PHE A 211 -8.31 10.95 21.51
C PHE A 211 -7.08 11.30 22.37
N THR A 212 -7.31 11.52 23.67
CA THR A 212 -6.26 11.70 24.67
C THR A 212 -6.33 10.56 25.67
N GLN A 213 -5.18 9.96 25.96
CA GLN A 213 -5.04 8.90 26.95
C GLN A 213 -3.68 8.96 27.61
N ASP A 214 -3.63 8.78 28.93
CA ASP A 214 -2.38 8.72 29.72
C ASP A 214 -1.44 9.92 29.49
N GLY A 215 -2.00 11.12 29.35
CA GLY A 215 -1.26 12.35 29.13
C GLY A 215 -0.70 12.52 27.72
N LYS A 216 -1.09 11.67 26.79
CA LYS A 216 -0.72 11.75 25.38
C LYS A 216 -1.92 12.01 24.49
N VAL A 217 -1.69 12.75 23.42
CA VAL A 217 -2.63 12.92 22.31
C VAL A 217 -2.31 11.90 21.21
N TYR A 218 -3.36 11.30 20.70
CA TYR A 218 -3.35 10.35 19.58
C TYR A 218 -4.19 10.95 18.46
N GLU A 219 -3.60 11.21 17.31
CA GLU A 219 -4.30 11.75 16.14
C GLU A 219 -4.03 10.88 14.93
N GLN A 220 -5.08 10.31 14.37
CA GLN A 220 -5.01 9.53 13.16
C GLN A 220 -4.96 10.46 11.94
N ASN A 221 -4.07 10.15 11.04
CA ASN A 221 -3.87 10.87 9.78
C ASN A 221 -3.92 9.89 8.62
N GLU A 222 -4.34 10.38 7.45
CA GLU A 222 -4.37 9.64 6.21
C GLU A 222 -3.71 10.41 5.09
N ILE A 223 -2.95 9.71 4.25
CA ILE A 223 -2.40 10.21 2.98
C ILE A 223 -2.88 9.31 1.86
N GLU A 224 -3.62 9.89 0.91
CA GLU A 224 -4.10 9.24 -0.29
C GLU A 224 -3.20 9.52 -1.49
N PHE A 225 -2.98 8.51 -2.32
CA PHE A 225 -2.14 8.60 -3.51
C PHE A 225 -2.98 8.70 -4.79
N LEU A 226 -2.35 9.08 -5.89
CA LEU A 226 -2.95 8.98 -7.21
C LEU A 226 -2.70 7.59 -7.81
N PRO A 227 -3.64 7.06 -8.63
CA PRO A 227 -3.43 5.78 -9.30
C PRO A 227 -2.20 5.79 -10.20
N ASN A 228 -1.40 4.74 -10.08
CA ASN A 228 -0.18 4.49 -10.85
C ASN A 228 -0.10 3.02 -11.26
N PRO A 229 0.74 2.65 -12.25
CA PRO A 229 1.10 1.26 -12.47
C PRO A 229 1.46 0.59 -11.15
N VAL A 230 0.95 -0.60 -10.91
CA VAL A 230 0.91 -1.22 -9.57
C VAL A 230 2.28 -1.34 -8.89
N GLU A 231 3.35 -1.57 -9.66
CA GLU A 231 4.72 -1.62 -9.14
C GLU A 231 5.16 -0.25 -8.60
N THR A 232 4.81 0.83 -9.30
CA THR A 232 5.08 2.21 -8.86
C THR A 232 4.25 2.55 -7.63
N ALA A 233 2.99 2.14 -7.60
CA ALA A 233 2.11 2.35 -6.45
C ALA A 233 2.66 1.66 -5.18
N ALA A 234 3.18 0.44 -5.31
CA ALA A 234 3.81 -0.28 -4.19
C ALA A 234 5.10 0.42 -3.72
N ASP A 235 5.99 0.81 -4.64
CA ASP A 235 7.21 1.55 -4.33
C ASP A 235 6.92 2.83 -3.54
N GLN A 236 5.91 3.61 -3.95
CA GLN A 236 5.51 4.86 -3.28
C GLN A 236 5.02 4.64 -1.85
N LEU A 237 4.20 3.62 -1.61
CA LEU A 237 3.68 3.30 -0.28
C LEU A 237 4.77 2.83 0.67
N VAL A 238 5.71 2.01 0.20
CA VAL A 238 6.86 1.56 0.99
C VAL A 238 7.73 2.76 1.38
N LEU A 239 8.04 3.65 0.44
CA LEU A 239 8.80 4.87 0.69
C LEU A 239 8.03 5.85 1.61
N ALA A 240 6.71 5.95 1.46
CA ALA A 240 5.89 6.82 2.32
C ALA A 240 5.99 6.42 3.80
N LYS A 241 5.91 5.14 4.12
CA LYS A 241 6.08 4.65 5.49
C LYS A 241 7.47 5.00 6.04
N TRP A 242 8.50 4.85 5.23
CA TRP A 242 9.87 5.23 5.58
C TRP A 242 10.01 6.74 5.82
N VAL A 243 9.46 7.58 4.95
CA VAL A 243 9.46 9.05 5.08
C VAL A 243 8.76 9.49 6.38
N ILE A 244 7.56 8.98 6.62
CA ILE A 244 6.75 9.35 7.80
C ILE A 244 7.50 9.01 9.09
N ARG A 245 8.13 7.83 9.18
CA ARG A 245 8.89 7.41 10.36
C ARG A 245 10.14 8.28 10.60
N ASN A 246 10.91 8.56 9.54
CA ASN A 246 12.10 9.39 9.66
C ASN A 246 11.73 10.82 10.08
N LEU A 247 10.71 11.39 9.46
CA LEU A 247 10.27 12.74 9.81
C LEU A 247 9.71 12.80 11.23
N ALA A 248 9.00 11.78 11.70
CA ALA A 248 8.51 11.70 13.09
C ALA A 248 9.68 11.70 14.06
N GLN A 249 10.70 10.86 13.83
CA GLN A 249 11.90 10.83 14.67
C GLN A 249 12.58 12.21 14.75
N MET A 250 12.73 12.90 13.61
CA MET A 250 13.34 14.24 13.59
C MET A 250 12.54 15.28 14.36
N ASN A 251 11.22 15.11 14.45
CA ASN A 251 10.33 16.03 15.17
C ASN A 251 10.06 15.59 16.64
N GLY A 252 10.70 14.52 17.14
CA GLY A 252 10.44 13.99 18.47
C GLY A 252 9.02 13.47 18.66
N LEU A 253 8.39 13.03 17.58
CA LEU A 253 7.07 12.42 17.56
C LEU A 253 7.19 10.92 17.47
N ASP A 254 6.16 10.21 17.96
CA ASP A 254 6.02 8.79 17.71
C ASP A 254 4.93 8.55 16.67
N VAL A 255 5.13 7.55 15.79
CA VAL A 255 4.17 7.18 14.76
C VAL A 255 4.00 5.68 14.71
N THR A 256 2.78 5.25 14.47
CA THR A 256 2.49 3.82 14.30
C THR A 256 1.53 3.58 13.15
N PHE A 257 1.83 2.51 12.41
CA PHE A 257 0.96 1.94 11.38
C PHE A 257 0.23 0.69 11.89
N ALA A 258 0.30 0.40 13.19
CA ALA A 258 -0.36 -0.76 13.78
C ALA A 258 -1.87 -0.72 13.49
N PRO A 259 -2.46 -1.84 13.08
CA PRO A 259 -3.87 -1.92 12.68
C PRO A 259 -4.85 -1.51 13.79
N LYS A 260 -4.48 -1.74 15.04
CA LYS A 260 -5.25 -1.37 16.22
C LYS A 260 -4.29 -1.01 17.35
N ILE A 261 -4.48 0.13 17.98
CA ILE A 261 -3.62 0.59 19.08
C ILE A 261 -4.32 0.54 20.44
N THR A 262 -5.64 0.54 20.45
CA THR A 262 -6.44 0.34 21.67
C THR A 262 -7.86 -0.09 21.32
N VAL A 263 -8.52 -0.81 22.22
CA VAL A 263 -9.91 -1.24 22.05
C VAL A 263 -10.87 -0.05 22.10
N GLY A 264 -11.89 -0.06 21.27
CA GLY A 264 -12.95 0.97 21.24
C GLY A 264 -12.57 2.26 20.51
N LYS A 265 -11.37 2.35 19.92
CA LYS A 265 -10.96 3.47 19.08
C LYS A 265 -10.75 3.02 17.64
N ALA A 266 -10.74 3.95 16.69
CA ALA A 266 -10.52 3.67 15.28
C ALA A 266 -9.21 2.91 15.06
N GLY A 267 -9.24 1.91 14.20
CA GLY A 267 -8.06 1.22 13.71
C GLY A 267 -7.50 1.87 12.45
N SER A 268 -6.24 1.60 12.11
CA SER A 268 -5.61 2.11 10.89
C SER A 268 -5.65 1.08 9.77
N GLY A 269 -6.19 1.48 8.62
CA GLY A 269 -6.25 0.70 7.39
C GLY A 269 -5.15 1.03 6.40
N LEU A 270 -5.09 0.20 5.37
CA LEU A 270 -4.41 0.48 4.12
C LEU A 270 -5.38 0.06 3.00
N HIS A 271 -6.29 0.95 2.65
CA HIS A 271 -7.24 0.64 1.60
C HIS A 271 -6.55 0.72 0.24
N ILE A 272 -6.77 -0.30 -0.59
CA ILE A 272 -6.18 -0.33 -1.94
C ILE A 272 -7.27 -0.11 -2.97
N HIS A 273 -7.15 1.00 -3.69
CA HIS A 273 -7.96 1.29 -4.85
C HIS A 273 -7.28 0.74 -6.11
N MET A 274 -8.07 0.18 -7.00
CA MET A 274 -7.61 -0.46 -8.22
C MET A 274 -8.41 0.03 -9.41
N ARG A 275 -7.72 0.13 -10.56
CA ARG A 275 -8.37 0.32 -11.86
C ARG A 275 -7.59 -0.42 -12.94
N MET A 276 -8.27 -0.76 -14.00
CA MET A 276 -7.70 -1.43 -15.17
C MET A 276 -7.71 -0.45 -16.35
N MET A 277 -6.57 -0.30 -17.01
CA MET A 277 -6.39 0.66 -18.09
C MET A 277 -6.09 -0.03 -19.41
N LYS A 278 -6.70 0.45 -20.49
CA LYS A 278 -6.38 0.01 -21.86
C LYS A 278 -6.39 1.22 -22.79
N ASP A 279 -5.29 1.40 -23.53
CA ASP A 279 -5.14 2.50 -24.49
C ASP A 279 -5.47 3.89 -23.90
N GLY A 280 -5.04 4.12 -22.65
CA GLY A 280 -5.29 5.36 -21.91
C GLY A 280 -6.71 5.54 -21.38
N LYS A 281 -7.59 4.55 -21.54
CA LYS A 281 -8.98 4.56 -21.06
C LYS A 281 -9.14 3.69 -19.82
N ASN A 282 -9.98 4.15 -18.90
CA ASN A 282 -10.35 3.41 -17.71
C ASN A 282 -11.41 2.34 -18.02
N CYS A 283 -11.04 1.07 -17.90
CA CYS A 283 -11.94 -0.05 -18.15
C CYS A 283 -12.91 -0.35 -17.01
N MET A 284 -12.82 0.37 -15.87
CA MET A 284 -13.76 0.18 -14.74
C MET A 284 -15.14 0.74 -15.03
N ILE A 285 -15.29 1.62 -15.99
CA ILE A 285 -16.53 2.32 -16.31
C ILE A 285 -16.83 2.26 -17.79
N LYS A 286 -18.09 2.03 -18.13
CA LYS A 286 -18.62 2.08 -19.50
C LYS A 286 -20.03 2.69 -19.47
N ASP A 287 -20.29 3.63 -20.35
CA ASP A 287 -21.59 4.32 -20.45
C ASP A 287 -22.07 4.87 -19.10
N HIS A 288 -21.16 5.51 -18.35
CA HIS A 288 -21.37 6.06 -17.00
C HIS A 288 -21.80 5.05 -15.93
N LYS A 289 -21.56 3.75 -16.15
CA LYS A 289 -21.87 2.66 -15.21
C LYS A 289 -20.62 1.81 -14.97
N LEU A 290 -20.62 1.10 -13.86
CA LEU A 290 -19.60 0.09 -13.60
C LEU A 290 -19.60 -0.94 -14.74
N SER A 291 -18.44 -1.15 -15.34
CA SER A 291 -18.28 -2.02 -16.51
C SER A 291 -18.49 -3.50 -16.17
N GLU A 292 -18.62 -4.32 -17.19
CA GLU A 292 -18.64 -5.77 -17.04
C GLU A 292 -17.27 -6.28 -16.50
N GLU A 293 -16.18 -5.75 -17.06
CA GLU A 293 -14.82 -6.06 -16.64
C GLU A 293 -14.60 -5.76 -15.15
N ALA A 294 -15.08 -4.63 -14.66
CA ALA A 294 -15.02 -4.28 -13.25
C ALA A 294 -15.81 -5.27 -12.39
N ARG A 295 -17.01 -5.66 -12.77
CA ARG A 295 -17.81 -6.64 -12.03
C ARG A 295 -17.18 -8.03 -12.00
N ARG A 296 -16.55 -8.45 -13.10
CA ARG A 296 -15.80 -9.71 -13.15
C ARG A 296 -14.56 -9.66 -12.25
N ALA A 297 -13.81 -8.57 -12.26
CA ALA A 297 -12.69 -8.37 -11.32
C ALA A 297 -13.16 -8.40 -9.87
N ILE A 298 -14.30 -7.77 -9.54
CA ILE A 298 -14.91 -7.84 -8.20
C ILE A 298 -15.27 -9.29 -7.84
N ALA A 299 -15.80 -10.09 -8.75
CA ALA A 299 -16.09 -11.50 -8.49
C ALA A 299 -14.83 -12.27 -8.05
N GLY A 300 -13.71 -12.08 -8.73
CA GLY A 300 -12.42 -12.66 -8.33
C GLY A 300 -11.97 -12.20 -6.95
N MET A 301 -12.11 -10.90 -6.65
CA MET A 301 -11.85 -10.37 -5.31
C MET A 301 -12.76 -11.00 -4.24
N MET A 302 -14.03 -11.23 -4.52
CA MET A 302 -14.96 -11.88 -3.59
C MET A 302 -14.53 -13.32 -3.27
N ILE A 303 -14.06 -14.06 -4.28
CA ILE A 303 -13.60 -15.45 -4.12
C ILE A 303 -12.32 -15.52 -3.31
N LEU A 304 -11.37 -14.62 -3.58
CA LEU A 304 -10.04 -14.63 -2.95
C LEU A 304 -9.94 -13.77 -1.70
N ALA A 305 -10.97 -13.00 -1.34
CA ALA A 305 -10.94 -12.11 -0.18
C ALA A 305 -10.48 -12.81 1.13
N PRO A 306 -10.90 -14.04 1.44
CA PRO A 306 -10.42 -14.70 2.65
C PRO A 306 -8.92 -14.99 2.65
N SER A 307 -8.34 -15.41 1.53
CA SER A 307 -6.90 -15.69 1.44
C SER A 307 -6.05 -14.43 1.26
N ILE A 308 -6.60 -13.34 0.71
CA ILE A 308 -5.91 -12.03 0.61
C ILE A 308 -5.54 -11.51 2.01
N THR A 309 -6.27 -11.86 3.06
CA THR A 309 -5.91 -11.49 4.44
C THR A 309 -4.53 -12.01 4.85
N ALA A 310 -4.04 -13.11 4.28
CA ALA A 310 -2.70 -13.61 4.53
C ALA A 310 -1.58 -12.67 4.02
N PHE A 311 -1.87 -11.82 3.06
CA PHE A 311 -0.96 -10.80 2.54
C PHE A 311 -1.22 -9.42 3.15
N GLY A 312 -2.49 -9.12 3.42
CA GLY A 312 -2.97 -7.80 3.80
C GLY A 312 -3.13 -7.57 5.30
N ASN A 313 -3.11 -8.62 6.14
CA ASN A 313 -3.40 -8.57 7.57
C ASN A 313 -2.46 -9.53 8.30
N LYS A 314 -1.17 -9.16 8.42
CA LYS A 314 -0.07 -10.08 8.78
C LYS A 314 0.19 -10.21 10.28
N THR A 315 -0.53 -9.50 11.13
CA THR A 315 -0.35 -9.54 12.59
C THR A 315 -1.65 -9.93 13.29
N SER A 316 -1.56 -10.53 14.45
CA SER A 316 -2.74 -10.83 15.28
C SER A 316 -3.57 -9.58 15.58
N VAL A 317 -2.93 -8.41 15.67
CA VAL A 317 -3.59 -7.12 15.92
C VAL A 317 -4.47 -6.67 14.76
N SER A 318 -4.19 -7.12 13.53
CA SER A 318 -5.06 -6.90 12.36
C SER A 318 -6.49 -7.36 12.61
N TYR A 319 -6.65 -8.48 13.30
CA TYR A 319 -7.94 -9.11 13.54
C TYR A 319 -8.72 -8.48 14.71
N PHE A 320 -8.09 -7.57 15.46
CA PHE A 320 -8.80 -6.66 16.38
C PHE A 320 -9.36 -5.41 15.67
N ARG A 321 -8.86 -5.09 14.47
CA ARG A 321 -9.46 -4.10 13.58
C ARG A 321 -10.60 -4.72 12.75
N LEU A 322 -10.41 -5.94 12.24
CA LEU A 322 -11.41 -6.69 11.47
C LEU A 322 -12.47 -7.30 12.38
N VAL A 323 -13.32 -6.45 12.97
CA VAL A 323 -14.39 -6.86 13.88
C VAL A 323 -15.73 -6.33 13.40
N PRO A 324 -16.84 -7.10 13.58
CA PRO A 324 -18.18 -6.65 13.21
C PRO A 324 -18.55 -5.32 13.87
N HIS A 325 -19.28 -4.48 13.13
CA HIS A 325 -19.82 -3.19 13.61
C HIS A 325 -18.77 -2.12 13.96
N GLN A 326 -17.54 -2.24 13.43
CA GLN A 326 -16.52 -1.19 13.45
C GLN A 326 -16.17 -0.74 12.01
N GLU A 327 -15.16 0.12 11.85
CA GLU A 327 -14.86 0.77 10.55
C GLU A 327 -14.42 -0.23 9.46
N ALA A 328 -13.79 -1.33 9.85
CA ALA A 328 -13.32 -2.35 8.90
C ALA A 328 -14.41 -3.39 8.62
N PRO A 329 -14.76 -3.63 7.35
CA PRO A 329 -15.77 -4.61 6.98
C PRO A 329 -15.23 -6.04 7.13
N THR A 330 -16.06 -6.95 7.63
CA THR A 330 -15.72 -8.37 7.83
C THR A 330 -16.49 -9.33 6.91
N ASN A 331 -17.55 -8.86 6.28
CA ASN A 331 -18.38 -9.69 5.42
C ASN A 331 -17.92 -9.62 3.96
N VAL A 332 -17.81 -10.78 3.30
CA VAL A 332 -17.38 -10.89 1.90
C VAL A 332 -18.52 -10.45 0.98
N CYS A 333 -18.64 -9.15 0.78
CA CYS A 333 -19.63 -8.51 -0.07
C CYS A 333 -19.09 -7.20 -0.68
N TRP A 334 -19.77 -6.67 -1.69
CA TRP A 334 -19.41 -5.41 -2.34
C TRP A 334 -20.62 -4.52 -2.58
N GLY A 335 -20.40 -3.24 -2.80
CA GLY A 335 -21.50 -2.30 -3.10
C GLY A 335 -21.02 -0.91 -3.53
N ASP A 336 -21.96 -0.16 -4.12
CA ASP A 336 -21.73 1.21 -4.57
C ASP A 336 -21.94 2.19 -3.43
N CYS A 337 -21.01 3.14 -3.27
CA CYS A 337 -21.08 4.24 -2.30
C CYS A 337 -21.36 3.80 -0.85
N ASN A 338 -21.11 2.54 -0.54
CA ASN A 338 -21.42 1.91 0.74
C ASN A 338 -20.14 1.62 1.52
N ARG A 339 -19.94 2.24 2.68
CA ARG A 339 -18.75 2.07 3.53
C ARG A 339 -18.81 0.82 4.42
N SER A 340 -19.92 0.11 4.47
CA SER A 340 -20.06 -1.11 5.29
C SER A 340 -19.66 -2.40 4.60
N VAL A 341 -19.29 -2.34 3.31
CA VAL A 341 -18.92 -3.50 2.50
C VAL A 341 -17.40 -3.66 2.37
N LEU A 342 -16.95 -4.88 2.11
CA LEU A 342 -15.54 -5.22 1.96
C LEU A 342 -14.91 -4.60 0.71
N VAL A 343 -15.58 -4.73 -0.43
CA VAL A 343 -15.16 -4.09 -1.68
C VAL A 343 -16.16 -2.99 -2.02
N ARG A 344 -15.66 -1.77 -2.01
CA ARG A 344 -16.47 -0.58 -2.27
C ARG A 344 -16.19 -0.04 -3.66
N VAL A 345 -17.24 0.34 -4.36
CA VAL A 345 -17.15 1.19 -5.56
C VAL A 345 -17.42 2.63 -5.10
N PRO A 346 -16.40 3.50 -5.03
CA PRO A 346 -16.60 4.89 -4.64
C PRO A 346 -17.51 5.63 -5.61
N LEU A 347 -18.08 6.76 -5.16
CA LEU A 347 -18.89 7.64 -6.01
C LEU A 347 -18.08 8.07 -7.23
N GLY A 348 -18.52 7.70 -8.41
CA GLY A 348 -17.92 8.10 -9.66
C GLY A 348 -18.30 9.54 -10.06
N TRP A 349 -17.45 10.17 -10.84
CA TRP A 349 -17.69 11.50 -11.41
C TRP A 349 -18.49 11.38 -12.71
N THR A 350 -19.69 10.80 -12.63
CA THR A 350 -20.48 10.39 -13.80
C THR A 350 -21.46 11.44 -14.31
N SER A 351 -21.59 12.59 -13.63
CA SER A 351 -22.57 13.62 -13.99
C SER A 351 -22.32 14.31 -15.33
N GLY A 352 -21.06 14.24 -15.81
CA GLY A 352 -20.64 14.96 -17.04
C GLY A 352 -20.69 16.48 -16.94
N ARG A 353 -21.06 17.04 -15.77
CA ARG A 353 -21.14 18.49 -15.55
C ARG A 353 -19.83 19.01 -14.99
N ASP A 354 -19.35 20.13 -15.53
CA ASP A 354 -18.28 20.90 -14.89
C ASP A 354 -18.86 21.69 -13.69
N MET A 355 -18.61 21.17 -12.49
CA MET A 355 -19.09 21.82 -11.26
C MET A 355 -18.25 23.08 -10.93
N SER A 356 -17.05 23.22 -11.47
CA SER A 356 -16.15 24.35 -11.21
C SER A 356 -16.77 25.66 -11.71
N VAL A 357 -17.32 25.67 -12.92
CA VAL A 357 -17.94 26.87 -13.51
C VAL A 357 -19.20 27.34 -12.75
N GLN A 358 -19.84 26.45 -11.98
CA GLN A 358 -20.99 26.83 -11.16
C GLN A 358 -20.60 27.66 -9.94
N VAL A 359 -19.37 27.51 -9.48
CA VAL A 359 -18.81 28.22 -8.31
C VAL A 359 -17.93 29.37 -8.76
N ASN A 360 -17.13 29.16 -9.80
CA ASN A 360 -16.16 30.13 -10.32
C ASN A 360 -16.72 30.75 -11.61
N THR A 361 -17.45 31.82 -11.48
CA THR A 361 -18.24 32.41 -12.58
C THR A 361 -17.42 33.05 -13.70
N LEU A 362 -16.12 33.16 -13.55
CA LEU A 362 -15.17 33.66 -14.57
C LEU A 362 -14.54 32.53 -15.40
N GLU A 363 -14.74 31.28 -15.00
CA GLU A 363 -14.18 30.13 -15.70
C GLU A 363 -15.03 29.71 -16.88
N ALA A 364 -14.35 29.20 -17.91
CA ALA A 364 -15.00 28.54 -19.03
C ALA A 364 -15.17 27.03 -18.73
N GLU A 365 -16.22 26.43 -19.27
CA GLU A 365 -16.47 25.00 -19.12
C GLU A 365 -15.30 24.16 -19.67
N ALA A 366 -14.74 23.28 -18.84
CA ALA A 366 -13.64 22.41 -19.22
C ALA A 366 -14.17 21.03 -19.62
N ASN A 367 -13.68 20.50 -20.74
CA ASN A 367 -14.00 19.15 -21.18
C ASN A 367 -12.99 18.16 -20.58
N ASN A 368 -13.18 17.78 -19.31
CA ASN A 368 -12.34 16.83 -18.61
C ASN A 368 -12.95 15.43 -18.64
N ASP A 369 -12.16 14.43 -19.00
CA ASP A 369 -12.56 13.02 -18.86
C ASP A 369 -12.52 12.60 -17.37
N THR A 370 -13.66 12.68 -16.71
CA THR A 370 -13.81 12.31 -15.30
C THR A 370 -13.86 10.79 -15.09
N THR A 371 -14.01 9.99 -16.15
CA THR A 371 -14.06 8.52 -16.06
C THR A 371 -12.75 7.93 -15.54
N LEU A 372 -11.62 8.63 -15.76
CA LEU A 372 -10.30 8.25 -15.24
C LEU A 372 -10.24 8.18 -13.71
N LYS A 373 -11.18 8.80 -12.99
CA LYS A 373 -11.21 8.81 -11.54
C LYS A 373 -11.88 7.57 -10.91
N GLN A 374 -12.59 6.74 -11.69
CA GLN A 374 -13.28 5.58 -11.14
C GLN A 374 -12.32 4.47 -10.75
N THR A 375 -12.46 3.98 -9.52
CA THR A 375 -11.73 2.85 -8.94
C THR A 375 -12.68 1.88 -8.27
N VAL A 376 -12.14 0.74 -7.84
CA VAL A 376 -12.75 -0.20 -6.89
C VAL A 376 -11.79 -0.34 -5.73
N GLU A 377 -12.30 -0.32 -4.51
CA GLU A 377 -11.55 -0.25 -3.25
C GLU A 377 -11.66 -1.54 -2.45
N MET A 378 -10.53 -2.18 -2.11
CA MET A 378 -10.46 -3.25 -1.11
C MET A 378 -10.14 -2.65 0.25
N ARG A 379 -10.99 -2.92 1.27
CA ARG A 379 -10.97 -2.21 2.55
C ARG A 379 -10.46 -3.02 3.74
N SER A 380 -10.25 -4.33 3.58
CA SER A 380 -9.72 -5.17 4.67
C SER A 380 -8.26 -4.95 5.01
N PRO A 381 -7.33 -4.66 4.07
CA PRO A 381 -5.92 -4.59 4.39
C PRO A 381 -5.58 -3.49 5.38
N ASP A 382 -4.46 -3.66 6.07
CA ASP A 382 -3.85 -2.67 6.93
C ASP A 382 -2.34 -2.55 6.66
N ALA A 383 -1.68 -1.59 7.28
CA ALA A 383 -0.29 -1.29 6.98
C ALA A 383 0.73 -2.27 7.60
N SER A 384 0.30 -3.37 8.24
CA SER A 384 1.15 -4.53 8.56
C SER A 384 1.44 -5.39 7.33
N ALA A 385 0.72 -5.15 6.22
CA ALA A 385 0.87 -5.86 4.96
C ALA A 385 2.30 -5.77 4.41
N ASP A 386 2.75 -6.84 3.76
CA ASP A 386 3.75 -6.70 2.72
C ASP A 386 3.05 -6.12 1.48
N ILE A 387 3.35 -4.87 1.19
CA ILE A 387 2.64 -4.09 0.17
C ILE A 387 2.75 -4.72 -1.22
N TYR A 388 3.92 -5.27 -1.57
CA TYR A 388 4.11 -5.91 -2.86
C TYR A 388 3.34 -7.23 -2.96
N GLN A 389 3.36 -8.07 -1.91
CA GLN A 389 2.60 -9.32 -1.86
C GLN A 389 1.09 -9.07 -1.89
N LEU A 390 0.62 -8.06 -1.15
CA LEU A 390 -0.78 -7.66 -1.15
C LEU A 390 -1.24 -7.23 -2.54
N MET A 391 -0.51 -6.34 -3.19
CA MET A 391 -0.86 -5.86 -4.52
C MET A 391 -0.75 -6.97 -5.59
N ALA A 392 0.22 -7.89 -5.45
CA ALA A 392 0.30 -9.08 -6.30
C ALA A 392 -0.92 -9.99 -6.12
N GLY A 393 -1.35 -10.21 -4.87
CA GLY A 393 -2.56 -10.99 -4.57
C GLY A 393 -3.82 -10.36 -5.17
N LEU A 394 -3.94 -9.03 -5.14
CA LEU A 394 -5.06 -8.30 -5.76
C LEU A 394 -5.02 -8.39 -7.30
N CYS A 395 -3.84 -8.30 -7.93
CA CYS A 395 -3.69 -8.55 -9.36
C CYS A 395 -4.16 -9.96 -9.74
N VAL A 396 -3.75 -10.98 -8.96
CA VAL A 396 -4.19 -12.38 -9.17
C VAL A 396 -5.71 -12.49 -9.03
N ALA A 397 -6.29 -11.88 -8.00
CA ALA A 397 -7.74 -11.93 -7.78
C ALA A 397 -8.53 -11.31 -8.95
N CYS A 398 -8.13 -10.12 -9.40
CA CYS A 398 -8.78 -9.45 -10.53
C CYS A 398 -8.60 -10.25 -11.84
N ARG A 399 -7.39 -10.76 -12.10
CA ARG A 399 -7.11 -11.62 -13.25
C ARG A 399 -8.02 -12.86 -13.23
N TYR A 400 -8.07 -13.56 -12.11
CA TYR A 400 -8.88 -14.77 -11.95
C TYR A 400 -10.35 -14.52 -12.28
N GLY A 401 -10.95 -13.43 -11.79
CA GLY A 401 -12.33 -13.06 -12.13
C GLY A 401 -12.53 -12.75 -13.60
N LEU A 402 -11.52 -12.20 -14.28
CA LEU A 402 -11.56 -11.92 -15.72
C LEU A 402 -11.33 -13.17 -16.60
N GLU A 403 -10.60 -14.17 -16.09
CA GLU A 403 -10.38 -15.45 -16.78
C GLU A 403 -11.54 -16.45 -16.60
N MET A 404 -12.36 -16.29 -15.55
CA MET A 404 -13.56 -17.12 -15.33
C MET A 404 -14.55 -17.00 -16.49
N GLU A 405 -15.41 -18.03 -16.64
CA GLU A 405 -16.58 -17.93 -17.50
C GLU A 405 -17.40 -16.69 -17.13
N LYS A 406 -17.77 -15.93 -18.15
CA LYS A 406 -18.38 -14.60 -17.99
C LYS A 406 -19.63 -14.63 -17.13
N GLU A 407 -20.56 -15.54 -17.44
CA GLU A 407 -21.85 -15.66 -16.77
C GLU A 407 -21.67 -16.05 -15.30
N GLU A 408 -20.71 -16.94 -15.01
CA GLU A 408 -20.38 -17.35 -13.65
C GLU A 408 -19.82 -16.18 -12.83
N ALA A 409 -18.85 -15.44 -13.36
CA ALA A 409 -18.27 -14.28 -12.70
C ALA A 409 -19.33 -13.20 -12.41
N LEU A 410 -20.19 -12.90 -13.38
CA LEU A 410 -21.26 -11.92 -13.22
C LEU A 410 -22.33 -12.37 -12.22
N GLN A 411 -22.61 -13.67 -12.14
CA GLN A 411 -23.51 -14.23 -11.12
C GLN A 411 -22.95 -14.06 -9.73
N ILE A 412 -21.67 -14.41 -9.52
CA ILE A 412 -20.97 -14.21 -8.24
C ILE A 412 -20.99 -12.74 -7.84
N ALA A 413 -20.67 -11.83 -8.77
CA ALA A 413 -20.74 -10.40 -8.49
C ALA A 413 -22.16 -9.96 -8.08
N THR A 414 -23.20 -10.50 -8.70
CA THR A 414 -24.60 -10.21 -8.37
C THR A 414 -25.00 -10.75 -7.00
N ASP A 415 -24.62 -11.99 -6.67
CA ASP A 415 -24.97 -12.64 -5.40
C ASP A 415 -24.29 -11.99 -4.19
N LYS A 416 -23.12 -11.37 -4.41
CA LYS A 416 -22.34 -10.70 -3.37
C LYS A 416 -22.58 -9.18 -3.31
N TYR A 417 -23.47 -8.64 -4.14
CA TYR A 417 -23.81 -7.21 -4.14
C TYR A 417 -24.74 -6.84 -2.98
N VAL A 418 -24.50 -5.67 -2.39
CA VAL A 418 -25.31 -5.11 -1.30
C VAL A 418 -25.57 -3.63 -1.54
N GLY A 419 -26.83 -3.28 -1.76
CA GLY A 419 -27.28 -1.90 -1.78
C GLY A 419 -27.29 -1.27 -0.37
N ILE A 420 -27.31 0.06 -0.30
CA ILE A 420 -27.27 0.80 0.98
C ILE A 420 -28.42 0.40 1.93
N ASP A 421 -29.62 0.24 1.40
CA ASP A 421 -30.80 -0.11 2.22
C ASP A 421 -30.79 -1.58 2.67
N GLU A 422 -30.17 -2.46 1.93
CA GLU A 422 -29.98 -3.85 2.32
C GLU A 422 -28.90 -3.97 3.40
N ALA A 423 -27.82 -3.21 3.32
CA ALA A 423 -26.78 -3.17 4.35
C ALA A 423 -27.30 -2.78 5.72
N LYS A 424 -28.28 -1.87 5.79
CA LYS A 424 -28.96 -1.48 7.04
C LYS A 424 -29.70 -2.63 7.71
N LYS A 425 -30.10 -3.67 6.96
CA LYS A 425 -30.81 -4.86 7.48
C LYS A 425 -29.85 -5.91 8.03
N GLY A 426 -28.56 -5.74 7.86
CA GLY A 426 -27.48 -6.63 8.30
C GLY A 426 -26.86 -7.45 7.17
N LEU A 427 -25.65 -7.88 7.40
CA LEU A 427 -24.81 -8.57 6.41
C LEU A 427 -24.57 -10.05 6.77
N SER A 428 -25.25 -10.58 7.76
CA SER A 428 -25.02 -11.94 8.31
C SER A 428 -25.22 -13.09 7.31
N LYS A 429 -25.86 -12.84 6.17
CA LYS A 429 -26.02 -13.83 5.10
C LYS A 429 -24.72 -14.10 4.32
N PHE A 430 -23.73 -13.21 4.43
CA PHE A 430 -22.46 -13.33 3.73
C PHE A 430 -21.40 -14.03 4.58
N GLU A 431 -20.51 -14.74 3.91
CA GLU A 431 -19.33 -15.32 4.51
C GLU A 431 -18.48 -14.23 5.19
N GLN A 432 -17.83 -14.59 6.29
CA GLN A 432 -16.93 -13.68 7.00
C GLN A 432 -15.49 -13.90 6.59
N LEU A 433 -14.69 -12.85 6.64
CA LEU A 433 -13.24 -12.94 6.55
C LEU A 433 -12.68 -13.76 7.72
N PRO A 434 -11.49 -14.36 7.58
CA PRO A 434 -10.78 -14.97 8.69
C PRO A 434 -10.68 -14.01 9.88
N ASP A 435 -10.64 -14.55 11.08
CA ASP A 435 -10.57 -13.83 12.36
C ASP A 435 -9.21 -13.95 13.06
N SER A 436 -8.24 -14.57 12.39
CA SER A 436 -6.88 -14.78 12.88
C SER A 436 -5.90 -15.05 11.74
N CYS A 437 -4.60 -14.87 11.98
CA CYS A 437 -3.54 -15.26 11.04
C CYS A 437 -3.62 -16.75 10.70
N VAL A 438 -3.83 -17.61 11.69
CA VAL A 438 -3.96 -19.05 11.49
C VAL A 438 -5.19 -19.39 10.64
N ALA A 439 -6.30 -18.67 10.78
CA ALA A 439 -7.47 -18.86 9.93
C ALA A 439 -7.22 -18.39 8.50
N SER A 440 -6.48 -17.32 8.29
CA SER A 440 -6.11 -16.83 6.96
C SER A 440 -5.17 -17.81 6.24
N VAL A 441 -4.27 -18.47 6.97
CA VAL A 441 -3.41 -19.54 6.43
C VAL A 441 -4.22 -20.67 5.81
N LYS A 442 -5.28 -21.14 6.48
CA LYS A 442 -6.13 -22.23 5.95
C LYS A 442 -6.77 -21.87 4.61
N TRP A 443 -7.13 -20.60 4.43
CA TRP A 443 -7.65 -20.12 3.16
C TRP A 443 -6.56 -19.98 2.10
N LEU A 444 -5.37 -19.51 2.49
CA LEU A 444 -4.23 -19.44 1.57
C LEU A 444 -3.84 -20.84 1.07
N GLU A 445 -3.74 -21.82 1.96
CA GLU A 445 -3.46 -23.24 1.60
C GLU A 445 -4.50 -23.80 0.62
N LYS A 446 -5.78 -23.54 0.87
CA LYS A 446 -6.88 -23.98 0.00
C LYS A 446 -6.82 -23.37 -1.39
N GLN A 447 -6.38 -22.12 -1.50
CA GLN A 447 -6.42 -21.32 -2.74
C GLN A 447 -5.03 -21.11 -3.35
N ARG A 448 -3.97 -21.70 -2.78
CA ARG A 448 -2.57 -21.46 -3.21
C ARG A 448 -2.34 -21.66 -4.70
N GLY A 449 -3.00 -22.62 -5.32
CA GLY A 449 -2.85 -22.91 -6.74
C GLY A 449 -3.23 -21.73 -7.64
N LEU A 450 -4.14 -20.85 -7.21
CA LEU A 450 -4.51 -19.63 -7.94
C LEU A 450 -3.40 -18.57 -7.88
N TYR A 451 -2.66 -18.49 -6.79
CA TYR A 451 -1.54 -17.57 -6.63
C TYR A 451 -0.28 -18.09 -7.30
N GLU A 452 -0.07 -19.41 -7.31
CA GLU A 452 1.05 -20.07 -7.98
C GLU A 452 0.89 -20.16 -9.51
N ASP A 453 -0.35 -20.02 -9.99
CA ASP A 453 -0.66 -20.02 -11.42
C ASP A 453 0.18 -18.98 -12.18
N LYS A 454 0.62 -19.36 -13.40
CA LYS A 454 1.55 -18.56 -14.23
C LYS A 454 2.87 -18.20 -13.53
N GLY A 455 3.23 -18.90 -12.45
CA GLY A 455 4.46 -18.67 -11.71
C GLY A 455 4.50 -17.31 -10.98
N VAL A 456 3.35 -16.73 -10.63
CA VAL A 456 3.26 -15.43 -9.95
C VAL A 456 3.89 -15.51 -8.57
N PHE A 457 3.34 -16.32 -7.68
CA PHE A 457 3.98 -16.64 -6.40
C PHE A 457 4.74 -17.95 -6.54
N SER A 458 5.97 -18.02 -6.04
CA SER A 458 6.65 -19.32 -5.94
C SER A 458 6.07 -20.15 -4.79
N ALA A 459 6.09 -21.48 -4.92
CA ALA A 459 5.66 -22.38 -3.85
C ALA A 459 6.43 -22.09 -2.55
N ARG A 460 7.74 -21.82 -2.66
CA ARG A 460 8.61 -21.47 -1.54
C ARG A 460 8.16 -20.20 -0.83
N MET A 461 7.71 -19.18 -1.59
CA MET A 461 7.18 -17.94 -1.01
C MET A 461 5.88 -18.18 -0.25
N ILE A 462 4.94 -18.93 -0.84
CA ILE A 462 3.67 -19.30 -0.17
C ILE A 462 3.96 -20.09 1.11
N ASP A 463 4.85 -21.08 1.07
CA ASP A 463 5.23 -21.87 2.25
C ASP A 463 5.88 -21.01 3.34
N GLY A 464 6.69 -20.03 2.95
CA GLY A 464 7.30 -19.08 3.89
C GLY A 464 6.27 -18.18 4.57
N ILE A 465 5.30 -17.65 3.81
CA ILE A 465 4.18 -16.86 4.35
C ILE A 465 3.36 -17.69 5.34
N ILE A 466 3.03 -18.92 4.97
CA ILE A 466 2.31 -19.86 5.85
C ILE A 466 3.08 -20.07 7.17
N ARG A 467 4.39 -20.33 7.08
CA ARG A 467 5.24 -20.48 8.28
C ARG A 467 5.26 -19.23 9.15
N ALA A 468 5.39 -18.04 8.54
CA ALA A 468 5.45 -16.78 9.26
C ALA A 468 4.13 -16.47 10.00
N LEU A 469 2.99 -16.68 9.34
CA LEU A 469 1.67 -16.44 9.93
C LEU A 469 1.31 -17.47 11.01
N ASN A 470 1.66 -18.75 10.84
CA ASN A 470 1.42 -19.78 11.87
C ASN A 470 2.21 -19.53 13.15
N LYS A 471 3.34 -18.79 13.11
CA LYS A 471 4.08 -18.41 14.32
C LYS A 471 3.30 -17.44 15.22
N GLN A 472 2.25 -16.77 14.71
CA GLN A 472 1.40 -15.88 15.51
C GLN A 472 0.56 -16.64 16.55
N ASP A 473 0.23 -17.92 16.29
CA ASP A 473 -0.52 -18.83 17.19
C ASP A 473 -1.76 -18.16 17.81
N ASP A 474 -2.56 -17.50 16.96
CA ASP A 474 -3.60 -16.55 17.38
C ASP A 474 -5.03 -17.08 17.26
N SER A 475 -5.23 -18.39 17.11
CA SER A 475 -6.55 -19.02 16.86
C SER A 475 -7.62 -18.70 17.91
N ASN A 476 -7.24 -18.40 19.17
CA ASN A 476 -8.17 -18.06 20.25
C ASN A 476 -7.78 -16.74 20.94
N LEU A 477 -6.89 -15.98 20.29
CA LEU A 477 -6.26 -14.83 20.92
C LEU A 477 -7.26 -13.70 21.19
N ARG A 478 -8.21 -13.52 20.28
CA ARG A 478 -9.24 -12.49 20.40
C ARG A 478 -10.09 -12.66 21.67
N GLU A 479 -10.64 -13.85 21.89
CA GLU A 479 -11.42 -14.15 23.09
C GLU A 479 -10.58 -14.00 24.38
N SER A 480 -9.30 -14.38 24.32
CA SER A 480 -8.38 -14.25 25.45
C SER A 480 -8.05 -12.79 25.76
N ALA A 481 -7.81 -11.97 24.75
CA ALA A 481 -7.48 -10.55 24.90
C ALA A 481 -8.68 -9.70 25.34
N GLU A 482 -9.91 -10.07 24.97
CA GLU A 482 -11.13 -9.43 25.47
C GLU A 482 -11.29 -9.61 26.98
N LYS A 483 -10.73 -10.69 27.54
CA LYS A 483 -10.78 -11.02 28.98
C LYS A 483 -9.54 -10.51 29.74
N ASP A 484 -8.44 -10.20 29.05
CA ASP A 484 -7.18 -9.78 29.65
C ASP A 484 -6.60 -8.53 28.94
N SER A 485 -6.82 -7.36 29.53
CA SER A 485 -6.32 -6.08 29.00
C SER A 485 -4.78 -6.01 28.92
N LYS A 486 -4.05 -6.74 29.76
CA LYS A 486 -2.59 -6.78 29.71
C LYS A 486 -2.09 -7.58 28.51
N LEU A 487 -2.82 -8.61 28.11
CA LEU A 487 -2.53 -9.36 26.91
C LEU A 487 -2.72 -8.47 25.67
N MET A 488 -3.82 -7.73 25.61
CA MET A 488 -4.07 -6.78 24.52
C MET A 488 -2.97 -5.73 24.42
N GLN A 489 -2.55 -5.15 25.55
CA GLN A 489 -1.46 -4.18 25.55
C GLN A 489 -0.16 -4.77 25.00
N LYS A 490 0.24 -5.96 25.42
CA LYS A 490 1.45 -6.64 24.91
C LYS A 490 1.39 -6.91 23.41
N LEU A 491 0.22 -7.29 22.88
CA LEU A 491 0.04 -7.52 21.46
C LEU A 491 0.22 -6.22 20.64
N VAL A 492 -0.37 -5.13 21.12
CA VAL A 492 -0.20 -3.81 20.53
C VAL A 492 1.25 -3.37 20.57
N GLU A 493 1.93 -3.49 21.71
CA GLU A 493 3.35 -3.16 21.86
C GLU A 493 4.23 -3.96 20.89
N SER A 494 3.98 -5.26 20.74
CA SER A 494 4.74 -6.12 19.82
C SER A 494 4.55 -5.76 18.34
N SER A 495 3.42 -5.16 17.99
CA SER A 495 3.05 -4.80 16.62
C SER A 495 3.14 -3.29 16.35
N PHE A 496 3.54 -2.50 17.34
CA PHE A 496 3.48 -1.03 17.27
C PHE A 496 4.29 -0.47 16.09
N TYR A 497 5.45 -1.05 15.82
CA TYR A 497 6.31 -0.65 14.70
C TYR A 497 6.27 -1.67 13.53
N CYS A 498 5.17 -2.39 13.36
CA CYS A 498 5.00 -3.34 12.26
C CYS A 498 5.00 -2.66 10.87
N GLY A 499 5.44 -3.41 9.86
CA GLY A 499 5.38 -3.04 8.44
C GLY A 499 6.37 -2.01 7.95
#